data_7743bfefbe9a3305e6a46f9983442c1e
#
_entry.id   7743bfefbe9a3305e6a46f9983442c1e
#
_cell.length_a   1.000
_cell.length_b   1.000
_cell.length_c   1.000
_cell.angle_alpha   90.00
_cell.angle_beta   90.00
_cell.angle_gamma   90.00
#
_symmetry.space_group_name_H-M   'P 1'
#
loop_
_entity.id
_entity.type
_entity.pdbx_description
1 polymer ?
#
loop_
_entity_poly.entity_id
_entity_poly.type
_entity_poly.pdbx_seq_one_letter_code
_entity_poly.pdbx_strand_id
1 'polypeptide(L)'
;PFFVLATQNPLEQEGTYPLPEAQLDRFLLQIDVTYPDLAAERRMLYSTTGTEERRLETVMTGPELISVQRLVRQIPVPDKVVEAFLSLVRSARPGTGADAEVDRYVAWGPGPRASQALMLAVRAKALIDGRLAPSIDDVVALAEPILKHRMALKFAARADNQDLSGIIARLAAKAG
;
A
#
# COMPACT_ATOMS: atom_id res chain seq x y z
N PRO A 1 12.22 -18.54 -2.25
CA PRO A 1 11.66 -17.20 -2.42
C PRO A 1 12.45 -16.19 -1.61
N PHE A 2 12.60 -14.98 -2.16
CA PHE A 2 13.23 -13.87 -1.48
C PHE A 2 12.16 -12.82 -1.17
N PHE A 3 12.06 -12.38 0.08
CA PHE A 3 11.09 -11.40 0.53
C PHE A 3 11.76 -10.37 1.43
N VAL A 4 11.51 -9.09 1.22
CA VAL A 4 12.09 -7.99 2.00
C VAL A 4 10.97 -7.29 2.76
N LEU A 5 11.11 -7.27 4.08
CA LEU A 5 10.35 -6.41 4.98
C LEU A 5 11.33 -5.37 5.55
N ALA A 6 10.94 -4.11 5.50
CA ALA A 6 11.67 -3.01 6.12
C ALA A 6 10.73 -2.25 7.05
N THR A 7 11.23 -1.83 8.19
CA THR A 7 10.52 -0.98 9.15
C THR A 7 11.16 0.39 9.21
N GLN A 8 10.36 1.43 9.34
CA GLN A 8 10.81 2.80 9.61
C GLN A 8 10.10 3.29 10.86
N ASN A 9 10.87 3.82 11.81
CA ASN A 9 10.31 4.53 12.96
C ASN A 9 10.40 6.04 12.70
N PRO A 10 9.28 6.76 12.53
CA PRO A 10 9.32 8.20 12.26
C PRO A 10 9.90 9.02 13.42
N LEU A 11 9.92 8.47 14.64
CA LEU A 11 10.48 9.15 15.81
C LEU A 11 12.02 9.09 15.88
N GLU A 12 12.64 8.12 15.21
CA GLU A 12 14.09 7.90 15.21
C GLU A 12 14.80 8.52 14.00
N GLN A 13 14.17 9.48 13.34
CA GLN A 13 14.76 10.10 12.14
C GLN A 13 15.86 11.14 12.44
N GLU A 14 16.12 11.49 13.70
CA GLU A 14 17.27 12.30 14.06
C GLU A 14 18.56 11.50 13.83
N GLY A 15 19.34 11.88 12.82
CA GLY A 15 20.63 11.26 12.46
C GLY A 15 20.56 10.16 11.41
N THR A 16 19.38 9.82 10.87
CA THR A 16 19.25 8.87 9.76
C THR A 16 18.85 9.57 8.47
N TYR A 17 19.41 9.13 7.33
CA TYR A 17 18.97 9.59 6.03
C TYR A 17 17.71 8.81 5.61
N PRO A 18 16.62 9.48 5.23
CA PRO A 18 15.46 8.81 4.67
C PRO A 18 15.84 8.07 3.38
N LEU A 19 15.18 6.94 3.12
CA LEU A 19 15.38 6.23 1.85
C LEU A 19 15.01 7.15 0.68
N PRO A 20 15.85 7.22 -0.38
CA PRO A 20 15.49 7.94 -1.59
C PRO A 20 14.17 7.44 -2.19
N GLU A 21 13.39 8.35 -2.76
CA GLU A 21 12.09 8.07 -3.38
C GLU A 21 12.12 6.92 -4.39
N ALA A 22 13.20 6.85 -5.19
CA ALA A 22 13.42 5.78 -6.15
C ALA A 22 13.61 4.39 -5.53
N GLN A 23 14.03 4.33 -4.25
CA GLN A 23 14.13 3.10 -3.49
C GLN A 23 12.78 2.73 -2.87
N LEU A 24 12.05 3.71 -2.34
CA LEU A 24 10.70 3.52 -1.81
C LEU A 24 9.74 2.99 -2.89
N ASP A 25 9.81 3.49 -4.12
CA ASP A 25 8.99 3.04 -5.26
C ASP A 25 9.16 1.53 -5.58
N ARG A 26 10.25 0.89 -5.10
CA ARG A 26 10.49 -0.55 -5.30
C ARG A 26 9.76 -1.45 -4.31
N PHE A 27 9.32 -0.93 -3.17
CA PHE A 27 8.49 -1.68 -2.23
C PHE A 27 7.07 -1.83 -2.78
N LEU A 28 6.48 -3.01 -2.59
CA LEU A 28 5.14 -3.30 -3.09
C LEU A 28 4.08 -2.47 -2.37
N LEU A 29 4.13 -2.48 -1.05
CA LEU A 29 3.16 -1.85 -0.15
C LEU A 29 3.89 -1.09 0.96
N GLN A 30 3.26 -0.04 1.46
CA GLN A 30 3.54 0.58 2.75
C GLN A 30 2.34 0.39 3.66
N ILE A 31 2.59 -0.07 4.88
CA ILE A 31 1.57 -0.28 5.90
C ILE A 31 1.92 0.59 7.09
N ASP A 32 1.01 1.48 7.47
CA ASP A 32 1.16 2.28 8.68
C ASP A 32 0.69 1.47 9.88
N VAL A 33 1.58 1.33 10.86
CA VAL A 33 1.27 0.67 12.13
C VAL A 33 1.02 1.74 13.18
N THR A 34 -0.22 1.84 13.63
CA THR A 34 -0.62 2.76 14.69
C THR A 34 -0.52 2.10 16.06
N TYR A 35 -0.66 2.90 17.13
CA TYR A 35 -0.74 2.34 18.49
C TYR A 35 -1.91 1.35 18.59
N PRO A 36 -1.73 0.23 19.32
CA PRO A 36 -2.81 -0.72 19.55
C PRO A 36 -3.92 -0.10 20.40
N ASP A 37 -5.14 -0.62 20.27
CA ASP A 37 -6.21 -0.30 21.19
C ASP A 37 -5.93 -0.86 22.59
N LEU A 38 -6.65 -0.39 23.61
CA LEU A 38 -6.47 -0.80 25.02
C LEU A 38 -6.54 -2.33 25.20
N ALA A 39 -7.43 -3.00 24.47
CA ALA A 39 -7.60 -4.45 24.58
C ALA A 39 -6.42 -5.21 23.95
N ALA A 40 -5.92 -4.73 22.82
CA ALA A 40 -4.74 -5.29 22.16
C ALA A 40 -3.46 -5.03 22.98
N GLU A 41 -3.31 -3.83 23.55
CA GLU A 41 -2.19 -3.49 24.44
C GLU A 41 -2.18 -4.37 25.68
N ARG A 42 -3.34 -4.58 26.32
CA ARG A 42 -3.46 -5.50 27.46
C ARG A 42 -3.05 -6.93 27.08
N ARG A 43 -3.52 -7.45 25.93
CA ARG A 43 -3.11 -8.80 25.46
C ARG A 43 -1.61 -8.87 25.21
N MET A 44 -1.04 -7.82 24.62
CA MET A 44 0.41 -7.73 24.37
C MET A 44 1.20 -7.83 25.68
N LEU A 45 0.81 -7.07 26.72
CA LEU A 45 1.49 -7.12 28.03
C LEU A 45 1.54 -8.55 28.58
N TYR A 46 0.42 -9.26 28.62
CA TYR A 46 0.39 -10.64 29.13
C TYR A 46 1.20 -11.59 28.27
N SER A 47 1.19 -11.43 26.94
CA SER A 47 1.88 -12.35 26.01
C SER A 47 3.38 -12.12 25.91
N THR A 48 3.89 -10.92 26.25
CA THR A 48 5.29 -10.58 26.08
C THR A 48 6.10 -10.53 27.38
N THR A 49 5.42 -10.39 28.53
CA THR A 49 6.06 -10.33 29.85
C THR A 49 5.84 -11.58 30.69
N GLY A 50 5.05 -12.53 30.19
CA GLY A 50 4.82 -13.84 30.84
C GLY A 50 6.00 -14.81 30.61
N THR A 51 5.95 -15.93 31.29
CA THR A 51 6.97 -17.02 31.20
C THR A 51 6.69 -17.98 30.04
N GLU A 52 5.55 -17.84 29.34
CA GLU A 52 5.19 -18.73 28.22
C GLU A 52 5.91 -18.31 26.93
N GLU A 53 6.78 -19.15 26.45
CA GLU A 53 7.36 -19.00 25.10
C GLU A 53 6.35 -19.43 24.03
N ARG A 54 5.95 -18.49 23.20
CA ARG A 54 5.07 -18.79 22.05
C ARG A 54 5.85 -19.55 20.99
N ARG A 55 5.58 -20.83 20.81
CA ARG A 55 6.13 -21.62 19.72
C ARG A 55 5.43 -21.25 18.41
N LEU A 56 6.23 -20.87 17.42
CA LEU A 56 5.75 -20.62 16.06
C LEU A 56 5.71 -21.95 15.31
N GLU A 57 4.58 -22.22 14.67
CA GLU A 57 4.43 -23.38 13.78
C GLU A 57 4.60 -22.94 12.32
N THR A 58 5.18 -23.81 11.51
CA THR A 58 5.29 -23.56 10.07
C THR A 58 3.93 -23.76 9.43
N VAL A 59 3.32 -22.69 8.93
CA VAL A 59 2.00 -22.72 8.29
C VAL A 59 2.08 -22.91 6.78
N MET A 60 3.25 -22.71 6.17
CA MET A 60 3.47 -22.86 4.72
C MET A 60 4.95 -23.10 4.42
N THR A 61 5.23 -24.00 3.52
CA THR A 61 6.60 -24.25 3.03
C THR A 61 6.99 -23.28 1.90
N GLY A 62 8.30 -23.16 1.63
CA GLY A 62 8.79 -22.33 0.52
C GLY A 62 8.23 -22.75 -0.86
N PRO A 63 8.19 -24.03 -1.23
CA PRO A 63 7.55 -24.49 -2.48
C PRO A 63 6.07 -24.15 -2.58
N GLU A 64 5.31 -24.28 -1.49
CA GLU A 64 3.89 -23.89 -1.45
C GLU A 64 3.72 -22.39 -1.69
N LEU A 65 4.54 -21.55 -1.03
CA LEU A 65 4.52 -20.10 -1.25
C LEU A 65 4.80 -19.73 -2.72
N ILE A 66 5.78 -20.38 -3.36
CA ILE A 66 6.07 -20.20 -4.79
C ILE A 66 4.86 -20.59 -5.65
N SER A 67 4.18 -21.67 -5.31
CA SER A 67 2.98 -22.13 -6.03
C SER A 67 1.84 -21.12 -5.91
N VAL A 68 1.61 -20.57 -4.71
CA VAL A 68 0.63 -19.49 -4.50
C VAL A 68 1.00 -18.23 -5.29
N GLN A 69 2.26 -17.82 -5.29
CA GLN A 69 2.71 -16.67 -6.09
C GLN A 69 2.48 -16.85 -7.60
N ARG A 70 2.64 -18.08 -8.11
CA ARG A 70 2.31 -18.41 -9.51
C ARG A 70 0.80 -18.35 -9.77
N LEU A 71 0.00 -18.88 -8.84
CA LEU A 71 -1.45 -18.84 -8.91
C LEU A 71 -1.99 -17.39 -8.95
N VAL A 72 -1.48 -16.50 -8.08
CA VAL A 72 -1.83 -15.07 -8.09
C VAL A 72 -1.65 -14.48 -9.49
N ARG A 73 -0.58 -14.81 -10.20
CA ARG A 73 -0.31 -14.28 -11.55
C ARG A 73 -1.28 -14.81 -12.63
N GLN A 74 -1.96 -15.92 -12.36
CA GLN A 74 -2.94 -16.52 -13.28
C GLN A 74 -4.36 -15.99 -13.09
N ILE A 75 -4.65 -15.31 -11.98
CA ILE A 75 -5.96 -14.70 -11.70
C ILE A 75 -6.27 -13.67 -12.80
N PRO A 76 -7.38 -13.84 -13.55
CA PRO A 76 -7.80 -12.87 -14.56
C PRO A 76 -8.20 -11.54 -13.93
N VAL A 77 -7.88 -10.44 -14.58
CA VAL A 77 -8.29 -9.10 -14.14
C VAL A 77 -9.21 -8.52 -15.20
N PRO A 78 -10.47 -8.20 -14.87
CA PRO A 78 -11.40 -7.57 -15.80
C PRO A 78 -10.89 -6.21 -16.30
N ASP A 79 -11.11 -5.87 -17.56
CA ASP A 79 -10.64 -4.63 -18.18
C ASP A 79 -11.10 -3.40 -17.37
N LYS A 80 -12.34 -3.40 -16.87
CA LYS A 80 -12.86 -2.31 -16.02
C LYS A 80 -12.03 -2.07 -14.77
N VAL A 81 -11.43 -3.10 -14.18
CA VAL A 81 -10.55 -2.98 -13.00
C VAL A 81 -9.20 -2.43 -13.43
N VAL A 82 -8.70 -2.84 -14.60
CA VAL A 82 -7.46 -2.29 -15.20
C VAL A 82 -7.62 -0.80 -15.47
N GLU A 83 -8.73 -0.40 -16.10
CA GLU A 83 -9.00 1.02 -16.37
C GLU A 83 -9.18 1.84 -15.09
N ALA A 84 -9.81 1.29 -14.05
CA ALA A 84 -9.96 1.95 -12.76
C ALA A 84 -8.59 2.27 -12.12
N PHE A 85 -7.68 1.31 -12.00
CA PHE A 85 -6.38 1.60 -11.41
C PHE A 85 -5.46 2.43 -12.33
N LEU A 86 -5.57 2.33 -13.65
CA LEU A 86 -4.86 3.21 -14.57
C LEU A 86 -5.35 4.66 -14.43
N SER A 87 -6.66 4.87 -14.34
CA SER A 87 -7.27 6.17 -14.07
C SER A 87 -6.77 6.75 -12.74
N LEU A 88 -6.82 5.96 -11.67
CA LEU A 88 -6.32 6.33 -10.34
C LEU A 88 -4.85 6.77 -10.37
N VAL A 89 -3.97 5.92 -10.92
CA VAL A 89 -2.53 6.19 -10.95
C VAL A 89 -2.20 7.42 -11.81
N ARG A 90 -2.90 7.61 -12.94
CA ARG A 90 -2.69 8.76 -13.82
C ARG A 90 -3.21 10.05 -13.21
N SER A 91 -4.38 10.03 -12.55
CA SER A 91 -4.94 11.19 -11.84
C SER A 91 -4.08 11.64 -10.67
N ALA A 92 -3.30 10.74 -10.07
CA ALA A 92 -2.39 11.05 -8.98
C ALA A 92 -1.06 11.71 -9.43
N ARG A 93 -0.86 11.92 -10.74
CA ARG A 93 0.35 12.57 -11.30
C ARG A 93 0.13 14.06 -11.48
N PRO A 94 0.93 14.93 -10.84
CA PRO A 94 0.83 16.37 -11.03
C PRO A 94 1.29 16.78 -12.45
N GLY A 95 0.77 17.92 -12.91
CA GLY A 95 1.13 18.52 -14.21
C GLY A 95 0.44 17.87 -15.41
N THR A 96 -0.52 16.98 -15.18
CA THR A 96 -1.29 16.33 -16.26
C THR A 96 -2.63 17.03 -16.52
N GLY A 97 -3.06 17.93 -15.62
CA GLY A 97 -4.38 18.56 -15.67
C GLY A 97 -5.54 17.61 -15.34
N ALA A 98 -5.25 16.37 -14.94
CA ALA A 98 -6.27 15.38 -14.66
C ALA A 98 -7.03 15.63 -13.35
N ASP A 99 -6.37 16.26 -12.36
CA ASP A 99 -6.97 16.63 -11.08
C ASP A 99 -6.33 17.92 -10.54
N ALA A 100 -7.14 18.95 -10.34
CA ALA A 100 -6.67 20.29 -9.94
C ALA A 100 -6.04 20.31 -8.54
N GLU A 101 -6.52 19.49 -7.60
CA GLU A 101 -5.92 19.40 -6.26
C GLU A 101 -4.58 18.69 -6.31
N VAL A 102 -4.45 17.63 -7.13
CA VAL A 102 -3.18 16.96 -7.36
C VAL A 102 -2.18 17.95 -7.96
N ASP A 103 -2.55 18.73 -8.96
CA ASP A 103 -1.68 19.75 -9.57
C ASP A 103 -1.28 20.83 -8.55
N ARG A 104 -2.18 21.19 -7.64
CA ARG A 104 -1.92 22.20 -6.60
C ARG A 104 -1.03 21.65 -5.48
N TYR A 105 -1.30 20.44 -4.95
CA TYR A 105 -0.75 19.98 -3.69
C TYR A 105 0.30 18.88 -3.80
N VAL A 106 0.34 18.12 -4.89
CA VAL A 106 1.30 17.01 -5.06
C VAL A 106 2.56 17.50 -5.76
N ALA A 107 3.72 17.23 -5.14
CA ALA A 107 5.03 17.59 -5.68
C ALA A 107 5.48 16.60 -6.74
N TRP A 108 5.32 15.31 -6.46
CA TRP A 108 5.57 14.22 -7.40
C TRP A 108 4.58 13.08 -7.14
N GLY A 109 4.26 12.34 -8.19
CA GLY A 109 3.23 11.31 -8.19
C GLY A 109 3.75 9.94 -8.63
N PRO A 110 2.88 8.91 -8.61
CA PRO A 110 3.26 7.53 -8.82
C PRO A 110 3.72 7.23 -10.27
N GLY A 111 4.81 6.46 -10.39
CA GLY A 111 5.30 5.93 -11.65
C GLY A 111 4.54 4.68 -12.12
N PRO A 112 4.98 4.05 -13.24
CA PRO A 112 4.37 2.83 -13.78
C PRO A 112 4.40 1.64 -12.81
N ARG A 113 5.33 1.63 -11.84
CA ARG A 113 5.41 0.58 -10.81
C ARG A 113 4.19 0.55 -9.91
N ALA A 114 3.52 1.68 -9.69
CA ALA A 114 2.27 1.71 -8.94
C ALA A 114 1.17 0.88 -9.63
N SER A 115 1.03 0.99 -10.96
CA SER A 115 0.08 0.16 -11.73
C SER A 115 0.45 -1.32 -11.69
N GLN A 116 1.75 -1.65 -11.75
CA GLN A 116 2.23 -3.04 -11.61
C GLN A 116 1.96 -3.59 -10.22
N ALA A 117 2.15 -2.78 -9.18
CA ALA A 117 1.85 -3.14 -7.80
C ALA A 117 0.35 -3.38 -7.60
N LEU A 118 -0.51 -2.48 -8.11
CA LEU A 118 -1.97 -2.66 -8.08
C LEU A 118 -2.38 -3.94 -8.80
N MET A 119 -1.88 -4.19 -10.00
CA MET A 119 -2.19 -5.41 -10.78
C MET A 119 -1.89 -6.69 -9.99
N LEU A 120 -0.79 -6.74 -9.23
CA LEU A 120 -0.44 -7.91 -8.40
C LEU A 120 -1.26 -7.97 -7.12
N ALA A 121 -1.44 -6.83 -6.45
CA ALA A 121 -2.09 -6.77 -5.15
C ALA A 121 -3.61 -7.03 -5.23
N VAL A 122 -4.31 -6.53 -6.26
CA VAL A 122 -5.74 -6.82 -6.43
C VAL A 122 -5.99 -8.31 -6.70
N ARG A 123 -5.09 -8.97 -7.45
CA ARG A 123 -5.16 -10.42 -7.68
C ARG A 123 -4.97 -11.20 -6.39
N ALA A 124 -3.94 -10.82 -5.61
CA ALA A 124 -3.67 -11.48 -4.34
C ALA A 124 -4.82 -11.29 -3.35
N LYS A 125 -5.38 -10.08 -3.28
CA LYS A 125 -6.54 -9.78 -2.44
C LYS A 125 -7.76 -10.62 -2.84
N ALA A 126 -8.10 -10.67 -4.12
CA ALA A 126 -9.19 -11.50 -4.61
C ALA A 126 -9.02 -12.97 -4.23
N LEU A 127 -7.79 -13.51 -4.38
CA LEU A 127 -7.48 -14.89 -4.02
C LEU A 127 -7.62 -15.14 -2.50
N ILE A 128 -7.13 -14.23 -1.67
CA ILE A 128 -7.24 -14.31 -0.20
C ILE A 128 -8.72 -14.30 0.22
N ASP A 129 -9.54 -13.51 -0.45
CA ASP A 129 -10.99 -13.41 -0.21
C ASP A 129 -11.78 -14.58 -0.85
N GLY A 130 -11.11 -15.57 -1.47
CA GLY A 130 -11.73 -16.71 -2.12
C GLY A 130 -12.44 -16.38 -3.44
N ARG A 131 -12.10 -15.26 -4.08
CA ARG A 131 -12.69 -14.82 -5.35
C ARG A 131 -11.77 -15.15 -6.54
N LEU A 132 -12.38 -15.43 -7.69
CA LEU A 132 -11.66 -15.80 -8.91
C LEU A 132 -11.24 -14.59 -9.76
N ALA A 133 -11.70 -13.39 -9.41
CA ALA A 133 -11.33 -12.15 -10.08
C ALA A 133 -11.42 -10.97 -9.11
N PRO A 134 -10.57 -9.94 -9.25
CA PRO A 134 -10.65 -8.72 -8.46
C PRO A 134 -11.81 -7.82 -8.90
N SER A 135 -12.20 -6.91 -7.98
CA SER A 135 -13.22 -5.87 -8.21
C SER A 135 -12.61 -4.47 -8.14
N ILE A 136 -13.37 -3.45 -8.45
CA ILE A 136 -12.98 -2.05 -8.26
C ILE A 136 -12.79 -1.74 -6.76
N ASP A 137 -13.58 -2.34 -5.88
CA ASP A 137 -13.43 -2.16 -4.43
C ASP A 137 -12.04 -2.59 -3.94
N ASP A 138 -11.42 -3.59 -4.58
CA ASP A 138 -10.04 -3.99 -4.27
C ASP A 138 -9.04 -2.89 -4.66
N VAL A 139 -9.29 -2.17 -5.76
CA VAL A 139 -8.47 -1.03 -6.17
C VAL A 139 -8.58 0.08 -5.13
N VAL A 140 -9.80 0.40 -4.69
CA VAL A 140 -10.04 1.43 -3.65
C VAL A 140 -9.36 1.04 -2.34
N ALA A 141 -9.53 -0.21 -1.88
CA ALA A 141 -8.93 -0.69 -0.64
C ALA A 141 -7.40 -0.71 -0.65
N LEU A 142 -6.78 -0.89 -1.81
CA LEU A 142 -5.33 -0.98 -1.97
C LEU A 142 -4.67 0.33 -2.44
N ALA A 143 -5.47 1.37 -2.72
CA ALA A 143 -4.96 2.65 -3.21
C ALA A 143 -3.95 3.28 -2.26
N GLU A 144 -4.29 3.46 -0.99
CA GLU A 144 -3.42 4.10 -0.01
C GLU A 144 -2.13 3.29 0.25
N PRO A 145 -2.18 1.98 0.58
CA PRO A 145 -0.96 1.19 0.80
C PRO A 145 0.00 1.17 -0.39
N ILE A 146 -0.51 1.34 -1.60
CA ILE A 146 0.33 1.32 -2.82
C ILE A 146 0.82 2.70 -3.21
N LEU A 147 0.03 3.75 -3.03
CA LEU A 147 0.35 5.09 -3.51
C LEU A 147 1.10 5.96 -2.50
N LYS A 148 0.86 5.77 -1.20
CA LYS A 148 1.34 6.68 -0.15
C LYS A 148 2.85 6.90 -0.16
N HIS A 149 3.64 5.85 -0.34
CA HIS A 149 5.11 5.93 -0.43
C HIS A 149 5.63 6.28 -1.84
N ARG A 150 4.73 6.52 -2.78
CA ARG A 150 5.01 6.89 -4.18
C ARG A 150 4.52 8.29 -4.54
N MET A 151 4.21 9.09 -3.54
CA MET A 151 3.73 10.46 -3.72
C MET A 151 4.30 11.35 -2.61
N ALA A 152 4.50 12.62 -2.90
CA ALA A 152 4.86 13.60 -1.88
C ALA A 152 4.05 14.90 -2.07
N LEU A 153 3.79 15.56 -0.95
CA LEU A 153 3.06 16.84 -0.92
C LEU A 153 4.00 18.02 -1.05
N LYS A 154 3.53 19.07 -1.72
CA LYS A 154 4.13 20.40 -1.70
C LYS A 154 3.92 21.06 -0.33
N PHE A 155 4.74 22.08 -0.02
CA PHE A 155 4.57 22.87 1.19
C PHE A 155 3.16 23.51 1.31
N ALA A 156 2.57 23.93 0.19
CA ALA A 156 1.22 24.48 0.13
C ALA A 156 0.14 23.55 0.71
N ALA A 157 0.30 22.24 0.56
CA ALA A 157 -0.64 21.29 1.13
C ALA A 157 -0.69 21.35 2.67
N ARG A 158 0.48 21.51 3.32
CA ARG A 158 0.56 21.66 4.77
C ARG A 158 -0.11 22.95 5.26
N ALA A 159 0.06 24.05 4.51
CA ALA A 159 -0.56 25.33 4.83
C ALA A 159 -2.10 25.26 4.75
N ASP A 160 -2.63 24.46 3.82
CA ASP A 160 -4.07 24.27 3.61
C ASP A 160 -4.62 23.04 4.38
N ASN A 161 -3.86 22.47 5.34
CA ASN A 161 -4.21 21.29 6.14
C ASN A 161 -4.65 20.08 5.30
N GLN A 162 -4.03 19.90 4.13
CA GLN A 162 -4.26 18.75 3.28
C GLN A 162 -3.28 17.63 3.65
N ASP A 163 -3.80 16.41 3.73
CA ASP A 163 -2.99 15.21 3.92
C ASP A 163 -3.03 14.30 2.70
N LEU A 164 -2.01 13.46 2.57
CA LEU A 164 -1.85 12.59 1.41
C LEU A 164 -2.90 11.48 1.37
N SER A 165 -3.28 10.94 2.53
CA SER A 165 -4.29 9.88 2.67
C SER A 165 -5.65 10.37 2.17
N GLY A 166 -6.05 11.60 2.54
CA GLY A 166 -7.29 12.24 2.07
C GLY A 166 -7.31 12.44 0.55
N ILE A 167 -6.19 12.90 -0.04
CA ILE A 167 -6.07 13.05 -1.49
C ILE A 167 -6.22 11.70 -2.19
N ILE A 168 -5.50 10.66 -1.69
CA ILE A 168 -5.57 9.30 -2.27
C ILE A 168 -6.99 8.73 -2.15
N ALA A 169 -7.64 8.86 -0.99
CA ALA A 169 -8.99 8.37 -0.76
C ALA A 169 -10.00 9.02 -1.74
N ARG A 170 -9.89 10.34 -1.95
CA ARG A 170 -10.74 11.07 -2.90
C ARG A 170 -10.51 10.60 -4.36
N LEU A 171 -9.26 10.39 -4.76
CA LEU A 171 -8.93 9.88 -6.09
C LEU A 171 -9.44 8.45 -6.29
N ALA A 172 -9.30 7.60 -5.28
CA ALA A 172 -9.79 6.22 -5.30
C ALA A 172 -11.32 6.17 -5.44
N ALA A 173 -12.05 7.04 -4.74
CA ALA A 173 -13.50 7.15 -4.84
C ALA A 173 -13.98 7.60 -6.24
N LYS A 174 -13.17 8.37 -6.98
CA LYS A 174 -13.48 8.77 -8.37
C LYS A 174 -13.19 7.67 -9.40
N ALA A 175 -12.34 6.70 -9.05
CA ALA A 175 -11.98 5.60 -9.94
C ALA A 175 -12.99 4.43 -9.89
N GLY A 176 -13.81 4.38 -8.85
CA GLY A 176 -14.93 3.43 -8.68
C GLY A 176 -16.22 3.98 -9.22
#